data_1b42352f4e93859dbf068ef4e1f5d15e
#
_entry.id   1b42352f4e93859dbf068ef4e1f5d15e
#
_cell.length_a   1.000
_cell.length_b   1.000
_cell.length_c   1.000
_cell.angle_alpha   90.00
_cell.angle_beta   90.00
_cell.angle_gamma   90.00
#
_symmetry.space_group_name_H-M   'P 1'
#
loop_
_entity.id
_entity.type
_entity.pdbx_description
1 polymer ?
#
loop_
_entity_poly.entity_id
_entity_poly.type
_entity_poly.pdbx_seq_one_letter_code
_entity_poly.pdbx_strand_id
1 'polypeptide(L)'
;MKLDIQEIKKIIPHRFPFLLIDRVTDLRPNEKLIGIKNVSINEQFFVGHFPGEKVMPGVLIIEAMAQAGCIYFYYSKNLVGKNLVYY
;
A
#
# COMPACT_ATOMS: atom_id res chain seq x y z
N MET A 1 -9.67 -0.06 -13.11
CA MET A 1 -10.26 1.02 -12.28
C MET A 1 -9.19 1.64 -11.42
N LYS A 2 -9.41 2.83 -10.97
CA LYS A 2 -8.44 3.58 -10.16
C LYS A 2 -8.99 3.74 -8.74
N LEU A 3 -8.09 3.81 -7.75
CA LEU A 3 -8.47 4.04 -6.36
C LEU A 3 -7.61 5.17 -5.79
N ASP A 4 -8.27 6.14 -5.18
CA ASP A 4 -7.59 7.19 -4.42
C ASP A 4 -7.35 6.72 -2.97
N ILE A 5 -6.69 7.55 -2.17
CA ILE A 5 -6.33 7.18 -0.79
C ILE A 5 -7.57 6.94 0.08
N GLN A 6 -8.67 7.66 -0.15
CA GLN A 6 -9.88 7.47 0.65
C GLN A 6 -10.52 6.11 0.35
N GLU A 7 -10.50 5.70 -0.91
CA GLU A 7 -11.01 4.39 -1.30
C GLU A 7 -10.12 3.27 -0.78
N ILE A 8 -8.79 3.44 -0.81
CA ILE A 8 -7.85 2.47 -0.25
C ILE A 8 -8.10 2.28 1.25
N LYS A 9 -8.34 3.36 1.99
CA LYS A 9 -8.61 3.31 3.43
C LYS A 9 -9.89 2.55 3.77
N LYS A 10 -10.81 2.41 2.84
CA LYS A 10 -12.02 1.60 3.03
C LYS A 10 -11.75 0.11 2.85
N ILE A 11 -10.63 -0.26 2.24
CA ILE A 11 -10.31 -1.65 1.90
C ILE A 11 -9.35 -2.25 2.92
N ILE A 12 -8.28 -1.54 3.27
CA ILE A 12 -7.28 -2.03 4.22
C ILE A 12 -7.29 -1.19 5.50
N PRO A 13 -7.02 -1.80 6.66
CA PRO A 13 -7.10 -1.09 7.94
C PRO A 13 -5.87 -0.25 8.26
N HIS A 14 -4.82 -0.37 7.48
CA HIS A 14 -3.56 0.33 7.69
C HIS A 14 -3.76 1.85 7.73
N ARG A 15 -3.04 2.53 8.63
CA ARG A 15 -3.10 3.99 8.76
C ARG A 15 -1.70 4.51 8.98
N PHE A 16 -1.53 5.82 8.86
CA PHE A 16 -0.23 6.46 9.10
C PHE A 16 0.38 5.98 10.43
N PRO A 17 1.67 5.63 10.49
CA PRO A 17 2.65 5.69 9.39
C PRO A 17 2.77 4.39 8.58
N PHE A 18 1.87 3.42 8.75
CA PHE A 18 1.98 2.09 8.17
C PHE A 18 1.20 1.91 6.86
N LEU A 19 0.39 2.88 6.48
CA LEU A 19 -0.28 2.86 5.18
C LEU A 19 0.70 3.33 4.12
N LEU A 20 1.14 2.43 3.26
CA LEU A 20 2.23 2.70 2.32
C LEU A 20 1.77 2.91 0.87
N ILE A 21 0.54 2.57 0.53
CA ILE A 21 0.03 2.75 -0.83
C ILE A 21 -0.69 4.09 -0.92
N ASP A 22 -0.23 4.94 -1.83
CA ASP A 22 -0.78 6.28 -1.99
C ASP A 22 -1.99 6.30 -2.93
N ARG A 23 -1.95 5.50 -3.99
CA ARG A 23 -3.07 5.35 -4.91
C ARG A 23 -2.92 4.09 -5.75
N VAL A 24 -4.00 3.67 -6.36
CA VAL A 24 -4.02 2.59 -7.35
C VAL A 24 -4.36 3.22 -8.71
N THR A 25 -3.49 3.02 -9.67
CA THR A 25 -3.67 3.59 -11.02
C THR A 25 -4.43 2.67 -11.96
N ASP A 26 -4.40 1.37 -11.72
CA ASP A 26 -5.17 0.41 -12.47
C ASP A 26 -5.45 -0.82 -11.60
N LEU A 27 -6.71 -1.24 -11.56
CA LEU A 27 -7.13 -2.46 -10.88
C LEU A 27 -8.10 -3.21 -11.78
N ARG A 28 -7.73 -4.43 -12.12
CA ARG A 28 -8.57 -5.37 -12.87
C ARG A 28 -8.71 -6.64 -12.04
N PRO A 29 -9.88 -6.87 -11.42
CA PRO A 29 -10.09 -8.04 -10.56
C PRO A 29 -9.69 -9.33 -11.25
N ASN A 30 -8.98 -10.19 -10.52
CA ASN A 30 -8.45 -11.47 -10.99
C ASN A 30 -7.42 -11.35 -12.13
N GLU A 31 -6.95 -10.15 -12.44
CA GLU A 31 -5.99 -9.90 -13.52
C GLU A 31 -4.74 -9.19 -13.04
N LYS A 32 -4.87 -7.96 -12.56
CA LYS A 32 -3.72 -7.18 -12.11
C LYS A 32 -4.10 -6.00 -11.23
N LEU A 33 -3.10 -5.48 -10.52
CA LEU A 33 -3.18 -4.21 -9.82
C LEU A 33 -1.87 -3.46 -9.99
N ILE A 34 -1.95 -2.16 -10.26
CA ILE A 34 -0.80 -1.26 -10.27
C ILE A 34 -1.01 -0.22 -9.19
N GLY A 35 -0.15 -0.26 -8.16
CA GLY A 35 -0.18 0.70 -7.07
C GLY A 35 1.00 1.66 -7.15
N ILE A 36 0.84 2.81 -6.51
CA ILE A 36 1.87 3.84 -6.44
C ILE A 36 2.19 4.13 -4.98
N LYS A 37 3.47 4.12 -4.66
CA LYS A 37 4.01 4.64 -3.41
C LYS A 37 4.96 5.78 -3.73
N ASN A 38 4.60 6.98 -3.32
CA ASN A 38 5.48 8.13 -3.46
C ASN A 38 6.56 8.06 -2.37
N VAL A 39 7.82 8.22 -2.77
CA VAL A 39 8.95 8.21 -1.84
C VAL A 39 9.49 9.63 -1.75
N SER A 40 9.48 10.17 -0.54
CA SER A 40 9.93 11.53 -0.26
C SER A 40 11.01 11.52 0.81
N ILE A 41 11.92 12.49 0.75
CA ILE A 41 12.94 12.68 1.79
C ILE A 41 12.32 12.93 3.17
N ASN A 42 11.07 13.36 3.22
CA ASN A 42 10.33 13.60 4.47
C ASN A 42 9.74 12.33 5.09
N GLU A 43 9.94 11.18 4.47
CA GLU A 43 9.50 9.91 5.02
C GLU A 43 10.26 9.61 6.33
N GLN A 44 9.51 9.16 7.33
CA GLN A 44 10.02 8.93 8.67
C GLN A 44 11.19 7.95 8.72
N PHE A 45 11.16 6.90 7.90
CA PHE A 45 12.21 5.89 7.88
C PHE A 45 13.56 6.42 7.38
N PHE A 46 13.60 7.56 6.70
CA PHE A 46 14.87 8.13 6.22
C PHE A 46 15.67 8.81 7.32
N VAL A 47 15.11 8.99 8.50
CA VAL A 47 15.86 9.51 9.64
C VAL A 47 17.04 8.59 9.98
N GLY A 48 16.85 7.29 9.89
CA GLY A 48 17.86 6.31 10.20
C GLY A 48 18.40 5.52 9.02
N HIS A 49 17.75 5.54 7.88
CA HIS A 49 18.09 4.64 6.76
C HIS A 49 18.31 5.42 5.46
N PHE A 50 19.43 6.07 5.27
CA PHE A 50 20.61 6.23 6.11
C PHE A 50 20.86 7.72 6.29
N PRO A 51 21.50 8.18 7.40
CA PRO A 51 21.65 9.63 7.66
C PRO A 51 22.28 10.43 6.53
N GLY A 52 23.28 9.89 5.87
CA GLY A 52 23.96 10.58 4.74
C GLY A 52 23.41 10.21 3.37
N GLU A 53 22.60 9.17 3.27
CA GLU A 53 22.07 8.67 2.00
C GLU A 53 20.71 8.04 2.24
N LYS A 54 19.68 8.57 1.59
CA LYS A 54 18.29 8.16 1.81
C LYS A 54 17.92 7.02 0.88
N VAL A 55 17.78 5.83 1.44
CA VAL A 55 17.39 4.62 0.73
C VAL A 55 16.16 4.03 1.41
N MET A 56 15.11 3.75 0.64
CA MET A 56 13.91 3.12 1.19
C MET A 56 14.26 1.70 1.66
N PRO A 57 13.96 1.37 2.93
CA PRO A 57 14.21 0.02 3.44
C PRO A 57 13.50 -1.05 2.62
N GLY A 58 14.23 -2.13 2.27
CA GLY A 58 13.69 -3.22 1.47
C GLY A 58 12.47 -3.88 2.12
N VAL A 59 12.47 -3.98 3.45
CA VAL A 59 11.33 -4.56 4.18
C VAL A 59 10.07 -3.73 3.99
N LEU A 60 10.18 -2.40 3.85
CA LEU A 60 9.02 -1.53 3.60
C LEU A 60 8.54 -1.63 2.17
N ILE A 61 9.43 -1.90 1.22
CA ILE A 61 9.04 -2.16 -0.16
C ILE A 61 8.19 -3.44 -0.22
N ILE A 62 8.62 -4.49 0.49
CA ILE A 62 7.88 -5.75 0.58
C ILE A 62 6.53 -5.52 1.26
N GLU A 63 6.49 -4.71 2.32
CA GLU A 63 5.23 -4.38 3.01
C GLU A 63 4.27 -3.63 2.09
N ALA A 64 4.77 -2.67 1.31
CA ALA A 64 3.94 -1.96 0.33
C ALA A 64 3.36 -2.91 -0.71
N MET A 65 4.16 -3.87 -1.18
CA MET A 65 3.68 -4.90 -2.11
C MET A 65 2.63 -5.79 -1.48
N ALA A 66 2.78 -6.14 -0.20
CA ALA A 66 1.78 -6.93 0.52
C ALA A 66 0.46 -6.18 0.68
N GLN A 67 0.51 -4.87 0.96
CA GLN A 67 -0.69 -4.05 1.04
C GLN A 67 -1.39 -3.96 -0.31
N ALA A 68 -0.65 -3.78 -1.38
CA ALA A 68 -1.20 -3.81 -2.73
C ALA A 68 -1.85 -5.17 -3.02
N GLY A 69 -1.22 -6.26 -2.59
CA GLY A 69 -1.76 -7.61 -2.71
C GLY A 69 -3.07 -7.79 -1.96
N CYS A 70 -3.20 -7.21 -0.77
CA CYS A 70 -4.45 -7.23 -0.01
C CYS A 70 -5.58 -6.50 -0.75
N ILE A 71 -5.30 -5.33 -1.31
CA ILE A 71 -6.27 -4.57 -2.08
C ILE A 71 -6.74 -5.40 -3.28
N TYR A 72 -5.80 -5.97 -4.01
CA TYR A 72 -6.09 -6.81 -5.17
C TYR A 72 -6.95 -8.01 -4.79
N PHE A 73 -6.58 -8.70 -3.72
CA PHE A 73 -7.30 -9.88 -3.24
C PHE A 73 -8.74 -9.55 -2.85
N TYR A 74 -8.93 -8.47 -2.10
CA TYR A 74 -10.25 -8.09 -1.61
C TYR A 74 -11.19 -7.73 -2.77
N TYR A 75 -10.69 -6.98 -3.74
CA TYR A 75 -11.49 -6.66 -4.92
C TYR A 75 -11.77 -7.88 -5.78
N SER A 76 -10.75 -8.71 -6.00
CA SER A 76 -10.90 -9.90 -6.86
C SER A 76 -11.86 -10.93 -6.28
N LYS A 77 -11.93 -11.02 -4.93
CA LYS A 77 -12.81 -11.96 -4.24
C LYS A 77 -14.10 -11.33 -3.74
N ASN A 78 -14.34 -10.05 -4.09
CA ASN A 78 -15.53 -9.31 -3.67
C ASN A 78 -15.70 -9.27 -2.16
N LEU A 79 -14.60 -9.02 -1.44
CA LEU A 79 -14.57 -9.04 0.03
C LEU A 79 -14.48 -7.65 0.65
N VAL A 80 -14.57 -6.58 -0.14
CA VAL A 80 -14.49 -5.21 0.36
C VAL A 80 -15.60 -4.98 1.38
N GLY A 81 -15.23 -4.47 2.54
CA GLY A 81 -16.17 -4.24 3.65
C GLY A 81 -16.36 -5.44 4.57
N LYS A 82 -15.75 -6.57 4.30
CA LYS A 82 -15.83 -7.74 5.19
C LYS A 82 -14.82 -7.61 6.33
N ASN A 83 -15.19 -8.10 7.51
CA ASN A 83 -14.28 -8.17 8.64
C ASN A 83 -13.41 -9.42 8.51
N LEU A 84 -12.18 -9.22 8.06
CA LEU A 84 -11.18 -10.29 7.94
C LEU A 84 -9.94 -9.93 8.72
N VAL A 85 -9.14 -10.95 9.05
CA VAL A 85 -7.87 -10.77 9.75
C VAL A 85 -6.78 -10.49 8.73
N TYR A 86 -5.95 -9.46 9.03
CA TYR A 86 -4.83 -9.05 8.19
C TYR A 86 -3.53 -9.48 8.84
N TYR A 87 -2.70 -10.16 8.09
CA TYR A 87 -1.39 -10.60 8.53
C TYR A 87 -0.28 -10.08 7.63
#